data_34ca37d56b661baaa6188df54008e82c
#
_entry.id   34ca37d56b661baaa6188df54008e82c
#
_cell.length_a   1.000
_cell.length_b   1.000
_cell.length_c   1.000
_cell.angle_alpha   90.00
_cell.angle_beta   90.00
_cell.angle_gamma   90.00
#
_symmetry.space_group_name_H-M   'P 1'
#
loop_
_entity.id
_entity.type
_entity.pdbx_description
1 polymer ?
#
loop_
_entity_poly.entity_id
_entity_poly.type
_entity_poly.pdbx_seq_one_letter_code
_entity_poly.pdbx_strand_id
1 'polypeptide(L)'
;MRTKQPSQKEIAVKVGDDYKKYDRLLKKVAGIKTDWKHSKRSGWFQTGDIKKKRIYYFFPEEGGFKFTMVFSDKAIQLIKEENISDMVIQALESAKKYHEGTPFDLNAAEFEVKLVESLIAIKLQSMK
;
A
#
# COMPACT_ATOMS: atom_id res chain seq x y z
N MET A 1 18.08 -16.99 -10.40
CA MET A 1 17.43 -15.69 -10.08
C MET A 1 16.38 -15.34 -11.10
N ARG A 2 15.23 -14.93 -10.63
CA ARG A 2 14.14 -14.58 -11.55
C ARG A 2 14.28 -13.14 -12.02
N THR A 3 14.54 -12.95 -13.30
CA THR A 3 14.69 -11.61 -13.88
C THR A 3 13.46 -11.15 -14.65
N LYS A 4 12.51 -12.07 -14.84
CA LYS A 4 11.32 -11.80 -15.63
C LYS A 4 10.16 -11.36 -14.74
N GLN A 5 9.43 -10.33 -15.18
CA GLN A 5 8.26 -9.84 -14.46
C GLN A 5 7.26 -10.97 -14.24
N PRO A 6 6.74 -11.14 -13.00
CA PRO A 6 5.77 -12.18 -12.71
C PRO A 6 4.41 -11.86 -13.35
N SER A 7 3.66 -12.91 -13.69
CA SER A 7 2.30 -12.75 -14.16
C SER A 7 1.36 -12.59 -12.95
N GLN A 8 0.17 -12.04 -13.18
CA GLN A 8 -0.84 -11.91 -12.15
C GLN A 8 -1.17 -13.27 -11.52
N LYS A 9 -1.25 -14.31 -12.34
CA LYS A 9 -1.53 -15.67 -11.87
C LYS A 9 -0.44 -16.18 -10.93
N GLU A 10 0.82 -15.94 -11.29
CA GLU A 10 1.95 -16.36 -10.46
C GLU A 10 1.94 -15.67 -9.11
N ILE A 11 1.61 -14.38 -9.10
CA ILE A 11 1.54 -13.60 -7.86
C ILE A 11 0.37 -14.08 -7.00
N ALA A 12 -0.78 -14.36 -7.60
CA ALA A 12 -1.95 -14.87 -6.87
C ALA A 12 -1.64 -16.19 -6.19
N VAL A 13 -0.92 -17.08 -6.86
CA VAL A 13 -0.51 -18.36 -6.29
C VAL A 13 0.49 -18.16 -5.14
N LYS A 14 1.47 -17.30 -5.34
CA LYS A 14 2.50 -17.05 -4.33
C LYS A 14 1.90 -16.45 -3.05
N VAL A 15 1.05 -15.46 -3.20
CA VAL A 15 0.43 -14.74 -2.08
C VAL A 15 -0.64 -15.60 -1.38
N GLY A 16 -1.39 -16.37 -2.16
CA GLY A 16 -2.45 -17.21 -1.63
C GLY A 16 -3.78 -16.47 -1.53
N ASP A 17 -4.64 -16.94 -0.60
CA ASP A 17 -6.02 -16.44 -0.48
C ASP A 17 -6.10 -14.94 -0.23
N ASP A 18 -5.14 -14.37 0.47
CA ASP A 18 -5.16 -12.93 0.80
C ASP A 18 -5.00 -12.04 -0.42
N TYR A 19 -4.57 -12.58 -1.57
CA TYR A 19 -4.48 -11.81 -2.80
C TYR A 19 -5.85 -11.23 -3.20
N LYS A 20 -6.94 -11.91 -2.82
CA LYS A 20 -8.29 -11.43 -3.09
C LYS A 20 -8.58 -10.09 -2.47
N LYS A 21 -7.96 -9.80 -1.33
CA LYS A 21 -8.10 -8.50 -0.65
C LYS A 21 -7.51 -7.37 -1.50
N TYR A 22 -6.32 -7.60 -2.05
CA TYR A 22 -5.66 -6.63 -2.91
C TYR A 22 -6.43 -6.44 -4.23
N ASP A 23 -6.86 -7.54 -4.83
CA ASP A 23 -7.66 -7.50 -6.06
C ASP A 23 -8.95 -6.71 -5.86
N ARG A 24 -9.59 -6.89 -4.71
CA ARG A 24 -10.82 -6.16 -4.36
C ARG A 24 -10.54 -4.65 -4.23
N LEU A 25 -9.40 -4.29 -3.66
CA LEU A 25 -9.00 -2.88 -3.56
C LEU A 25 -8.88 -2.27 -4.95
N LEU A 26 -8.23 -2.97 -5.87
CA LEU A 26 -8.05 -2.48 -7.25
C LEU A 26 -9.38 -2.26 -7.97
N LYS A 27 -10.39 -3.07 -7.64
CA LYS A 27 -11.72 -2.93 -8.23
C LYS A 27 -12.54 -1.83 -7.59
N LYS A 28 -12.32 -1.56 -6.31
CA LYS A 28 -13.10 -0.55 -5.57
C LYS A 28 -12.60 0.86 -5.77
N VAL A 29 -11.29 1.05 -5.88
CA VAL A 29 -10.70 2.39 -6.03
C VAL A 29 -10.43 2.66 -7.50
N ALA A 30 -11.18 3.59 -8.07
CA ALA A 30 -11.02 3.92 -9.49
C ALA A 30 -9.71 4.67 -9.74
N GLY A 31 -9.13 4.42 -10.90
CA GLY A 31 -7.99 5.19 -11.37
C GLY A 31 -6.62 4.72 -10.92
N ILE A 32 -6.54 3.62 -10.17
CA ILE A 32 -5.24 3.06 -9.80
C ILE A 32 -4.58 2.47 -11.03
N LYS A 33 -3.37 2.93 -11.31
CA LYS A 33 -2.51 2.35 -12.34
C LYS A 33 -1.38 1.62 -11.65
N THR A 34 -1.22 0.34 -11.96
CA THR A 34 -0.19 -0.48 -11.35
C THR A 34 0.97 -0.68 -12.31
N ASP A 35 2.17 -0.83 -11.75
CA ASP A 35 3.37 -1.07 -12.53
C ASP A 35 4.32 -1.96 -11.73
N TRP A 36 5.02 -2.85 -12.41
CA TRP A 36 6.00 -3.73 -11.76
C TRP A 36 7.38 -3.08 -11.76
N LYS A 37 8.03 -3.11 -10.61
CA LYS A 37 9.40 -2.65 -10.44
C LYS A 37 10.22 -3.78 -9.84
N HIS A 38 11.52 -3.70 -10.01
CA HIS A 38 12.44 -4.70 -9.46
C HIS A 38 13.60 -4.02 -8.75
N SER A 39 13.94 -4.52 -7.55
CA SER A 39 15.13 -4.08 -6.84
C SER A 39 15.89 -5.31 -6.36
N LYS A 40 17.20 -5.16 -6.17
CA LYS A 40 18.03 -6.25 -5.64
C LYS A 40 17.58 -6.66 -4.25
N ARG A 41 17.13 -5.68 -3.47
CA ARG A 41 16.75 -5.91 -2.08
C ARG A 41 15.38 -6.56 -1.92
N SER A 42 14.40 -6.09 -2.70
CA SER A 42 13.01 -6.49 -2.54
C SER A 42 12.51 -7.47 -3.59
N GLY A 43 13.25 -7.68 -4.68
CA GLY A 43 12.77 -8.44 -5.81
C GLY A 43 11.71 -7.68 -6.56
N TRP A 44 10.74 -8.38 -7.13
CA TRP A 44 9.63 -7.76 -7.85
C TRP A 44 8.59 -7.21 -6.88
N PHE A 45 8.19 -5.97 -7.07
CA PHE A 45 7.09 -5.36 -6.31
C PHE A 45 6.25 -4.51 -7.26
N GLN A 46 5.01 -4.24 -6.84
CA GLN A 46 4.09 -3.45 -7.65
C GLN A 46 3.86 -2.10 -7.01
N THR A 47 3.79 -1.06 -7.83
CA THR A 47 3.44 0.28 -7.36
C THR A 47 2.04 0.61 -7.82
N GLY A 48 1.32 1.39 -7.02
CA GLY A 48 0.01 1.90 -7.39
C GLY A 48 0.04 3.41 -7.44
N ASP A 49 -0.37 3.97 -8.58
CA ASP A 49 -0.39 5.42 -8.80
C ASP A 49 -1.81 5.87 -9.17
N ILE A 50 -2.16 7.08 -8.75
CA ILE A 50 -3.40 7.72 -9.16
C ILE A 50 -3.03 9.11 -9.68
N LYS A 51 -3.41 9.43 -10.91
CA LYS A 51 -3.10 10.72 -11.56
C LYS A 51 -1.60 11.04 -11.49
N LYS A 52 -0.77 10.04 -11.77
CA LYS A 52 0.70 10.13 -11.79
C LYS A 52 1.33 10.34 -10.40
N LYS A 53 0.56 10.18 -9.33
CA LYS A 53 1.07 10.31 -7.96
C LYS A 53 1.20 8.94 -7.32
N ARG A 54 2.37 8.64 -6.74
CA ARG A 54 2.61 7.39 -6.06
C ARG A 54 1.75 7.30 -4.80
N ILE A 55 0.91 6.24 -4.73
CA ILE A 55 -0.02 6.05 -3.63
C ILE A 55 0.46 4.95 -2.68
N TYR A 56 0.93 3.82 -3.24
CA TYR A 56 1.36 2.71 -2.41
C TYR A 56 2.40 1.83 -3.09
N TYR A 57 2.97 0.92 -2.29
CA TYR A 57 3.85 -0.15 -2.76
C TYR A 57 3.26 -1.48 -2.29
N PHE A 58 3.25 -2.47 -3.17
CA PHE A 58 2.75 -3.81 -2.88
C PHE A 58 3.90 -4.81 -3.07
N PHE A 59 4.30 -5.47 -1.98
CA PHE A 59 5.40 -6.44 -1.99
C PHE A 59 4.82 -7.84 -1.79
N PRO A 60 4.69 -8.65 -2.86
CA PRO A 60 4.20 -10.01 -2.71
C PRO A 60 5.20 -10.88 -1.96
N GLU A 61 4.69 -11.69 -1.05
CA GLU A 61 5.49 -12.59 -0.22
C GLU A 61 4.89 -13.98 -0.30
N GLU A 62 5.69 -14.99 0.05
CA GLU A 62 5.19 -16.36 0.13
C GLU A 62 4.11 -16.44 1.20
N GLY A 63 2.89 -16.76 0.79
CA GLY A 63 1.76 -16.87 1.71
C GLY A 63 1.18 -15.55 2.20
N GLY A 64 1.56 -14.42 1.58
CA GLY A 64 1.04 -13.12 2.00
C GLY A 64 1.59 -11.96 1.20
N PHE A 65 1.53 -10.76 1.77
CA PHE A 65 2.10 -9.57 1.15
C PHE A 65 2.32 -8.48 2.20
N LYS A 66 3.12 -7.50 1.83
CA LYS A 66 3.28 -6.27 2.60
C LYS A 66 2.79 -5.11 1.73
N PHE A 67 1.93 -4.28 2.30
CA PHE A 67 1.37 -3.11 1.63
C PHE A 67 1.86 -1.86 2.35
N THR A 68 2.55 -0.98 1.64
CA THR A 68 3.19 0.20 2.24
C THR A 68 2.64 1.48 1.65
N MET A 69 2.27 2.43 2.52
CA MET A 69 1.91 3.78 2.13
C MET A 69 2.83 4.75 2.87
N VAL A 70 3.21 5.84 2.21
CA VAL A 70 4.04 6.88 2.84
C VAL A 70 3.17 8.13 2.98
N PHE A 71 3.06 8.64 4.21
CA PHE A 71 2.18 9.77 4.52
C PHE A 71 2.97 11.03 4.86
N SER A 72 2.54 12.17 4.31
CA SER A 72 3.06 13.48 4.70
C SER A 72 2.50 13.86 6.07
N ASP A 73 3.10 14.88 6.70
CA ASP A 73 2.58 15.38 7.99
C ASP A 73 1.13 15.84 7.86
N LYS A 74 0.78 16.44 6.71
CA LYS A 74 -0.60 16.87 6.45
C LYS A 74 -1.56 15.69 6.41
N ALA A 75 -1.16 14.60 5.75
CA ALA A 75 -1.97 13.39 5.69
C ALA A 75 -2.16 12.79 7.09
N ILE A 76 -1.08 12.72 7.87
CA ILE A 76 -1.13 12.18 9.23
C ILE A 76 -2.09 13.01 10.10
N GLN A 77 -2.03 14.33 9.97
CA GLN A 77 -2.94 15.22 10.70
C GLN A 77 -4.39 14.92 10.35
N LEU A 78 -4.69 14.73 9.08
CA LEU A 78 -6.04 14.38 8.63
C LEU A 78 -6.50 13.02 9.18
N ILE A 79 -5.59 12.04 9.22
CA ILE A 79 -5.90 10.72 9.78
C ILE A 79 -6.30 10.86 11.25
N LYS A 80 -5.57 11.69 12.01
CA LYS A 80 -5.86 11.93 13.42
C LYS A 80 -7.18 12.68 13.60
N GLU A 81 -7.41 13.72 12.82
CA GLU A 81 -8.62 14.54 12.91
C GLU A 81 -9.87 13.72 12.60
N GLU A 82 -9.81 12.85 11.62
CA GLU A 82 -10.94 12.01 11.24
C GLU A 82 -11.04 10.74 12.05
N ASN A 83 -10.05 10.50 12.91
CA ASN A 83 -10.00 9.33 13.80
C ASN A 83 -10.27 8.03 13.07
N ILE A 84 -9.53 7.85 11.97
CA ILE A 84 -9.72 6.72 11.05
C ILE A 84 -9.50 5.37 11.74
N SER A 85 -8.41 5.26 12.52
CA SER A 85 -8.05 4.00 13.18
C SER A 85 -6.99 4.25 14.24
N ASP A 86 -7.24 3.78 15.46
CA ASP A 86 -6.26 3.89 16.54
C ASP A 86 -4.98 3.13 16.22
N MET A 87 -5.11 1.97 15.58
CA MET A 87 -3.96 1.16 15.18
C MET A 87 -3.05 1.93 14.22
N VAL A 88 -3.65 2.59 13.22
CA VAL A 88 -2.89 3.37 12.24
C VAL A 88 -2.23 4.56 12.91
N ILE A 89 -2.96 5.29 13.75
CA ILE A 89 -2.45 6.47 14.45
C ILE A 89 -1.24 6.08 15.32
N GLN A 90 -1.36 5.01 16.10
CA GLN A 90 -0.27 4.55 16.96
C GLN A 90 0.94 4.11 16.14
N ALA A 91 0.72 3.41 15.03
CA ALA A 91 1.80 2.98 14.16
C ALA A 91 2.55 4.18 13.56
N LEU A 92 1.82 5.20 13.12
CA LEU A 92 2.43 6.40 12.56
C LEU A 92 3.20 7.22 13.60
N GLU A 93 2.70 7.29 14.82
CA GLU A 93 3.39 7.98 15.91
C GLU A 93 4.70 7.30 16.31
N SER A 94 4.76 5.97 16.18
CA SER A 94 5.94 5.18 16.51
C SER A 94 6.92 5.03 15.34
N ALA A 95 6.50 5.34 14.13
CA ALA A 95 7.31 5.13 12.94
C ALA A 95 8.36 6.22 12.76
N LYS A 96 9.49 5.83 12.16
CA LYS A 96 10.54 6.78 11.82
C LYS A 96 10.11 7.61 10.61
N LYS A 97 10.30 8.92 10.72
CA LYS A 97 10.01 9.84 9.62
C LYS A 97 11.21 9.95 8.70
N TYR A 98 10.97 9.81 7.40
CA TYR A 98 11.99 9.98 6.36
C TYR A 98 11.73 11.25 5.56
N HIS A 99 12.64 11.57 4.66
CA HIS A 99 12.53 12.76 3.83
C HIS A 99 11.20 12.81 3.04
N GLU A 100 10.78 11.70 2.48
CA GLU A 100 9.54 11.63 1.70
C GLU A 100 8.28 11.48 2.54
N GLY A 101 8.42 11.29 3.84
CA GLY A 101 7.31 11.16 4.77
C GLY A 101 7.46 10.00 5.72
N THR A 102 6.36 9.59 6.33
CA THR A 102 6.32 8.50 7.32
C THR A 102 5.70 7.26 6.69
N PRO A 103 6.45 6.14 6.60
CA PRO A 103 5.90 4.91 6.03
C PRO A 103 4.95 4.22 7.02
N PHE A 104 3.93 3.58 6.46
CA PHE A 104 2.97 2.76 7.19
C PHE A 104 2.81 1.45 6.44
N ASP A 105 3.11 0.34 7.11
CA ASP A 105 3.05 -1.00 6.52
C ASP A 105 1.88 -1.79 7.07
N LEU A 106 1.20 -2.53 6.18
CA LEU A 106 0.20 -3.52 6.55
C LEU A 106 0.62 -4.86 5.95
N ASN A 107 0.57 -5.92 6.76
CA ASN A 107 0.73 -7.25 6.20
C ASN A 107 -0.64 -7.75 5.71
N ALA A 108 -0.66 -8.91 5.03
CA ALA A 108 -1.88 -9.43 4.45
C ALA A 108 -2.99 -9.66 5.49
N ALA A 109 -2.63 -10.08 6.70
CA ALA A 109 -3.60 -10.34 7.75
C ALA A 109 -4.25 -9.07 8.27
N GLU A 110 -3.51 -7.95 8.28
CA GLU A 110 -3.99 -6.65 8.76
C GLU A 110 -4.72 -5.84 7.68
N PHE A 111 -4.56 -6.23 6.43
CA PHE A 111 -5.09 -5.49 5.29
C PHE A 111 -6.62 -5.58 5.25
N GLU A 112 -7.27 -4.43 5.32
CA GLU A 112 -8.72 -4.32 5.15
C GLU A 112 -9.00 -3.31 4.04
N VAL A 113 -9.77 -3.73 3.05
CA VAL A 113 -10.06 -2.89 1.87
C VAL A 113 -10.67 -1.56 2.28
N LYS A 114 -11.63 -1.60 3.19
CA LYS A 114 -12.33 -0.39 3.64
C LYS A 114 -11.39 0.61 4.32
N LEU A 115 -10.49 0.11 5.15
CA LEU A 115 -9.49 0.95 5.82
C LEU A 115 -8.56 1.58 4.79
N VAL A 116 -8.06 0.76 3.87
CA VAL A 116 -7.11 1.23 2.85
C VAL A 116 -7.76 2.26 1.92
N GLU A 117 -9.04 2.06 1.57
CA GLU A 117 -9.79 3.05 0.79
C GLU A 117 -9.80 4.41 1.49
N SER A 118 -10.06 4.41 2.80
CA SER A 118 -10.08 5.65 3.59
C SER A 118 -8.71 6.30 3.61
N LEU A 119 -7.65 5.52 3.77
CA LEU A 119 -6.29 6.04 3.79
C LEU A 119 -5.88 6.61 2.42
N ILE A 120 -6.29 5.97 1.34
CA ILE A 120 -6.02 6.46 -0.01
C ILE A 120 -6.73 7.80 -0.23
N ALA A 121 -7.99 7.90 0.18
CA ALA A 121 -8.76 9.14 0.04
C ALA A 121 -8.09 10.30 0.79
N ILE A 122 -7.61 10.05 2.01
CA ILE A 122 -6.90 11.05 2.80
C ILE A 122 -5.59 11.45 2.14
N LYS A 123 -4.84 10.46 1.64
CA LYS A 123 -3.57 10.76 0.97
C LYS A 123 -3.79 11.65 -0.26
N LEU A 124 -4.80 11.35 -1.07
CA LEU A 124 -5.14 12.17 -2.23
C LEU A 124 -5.56 13.58 -1.82
N GLN A 125 -6.34 13.70 -0.76
CA GLN A 125 -6.76 14.99 -0.24
C GLN A 125 -5.57 15.83 0.21
N SER A 126 -4.59 15.20 0.84
CA SER A 126 -3.40 15.89 1.34
C SER A 126 -2.48 16.38 0.22
N MET A 127 -2.64 15.87 -0.98
CA MET A 127 -1.84 16.25 -2.14
C MET A 127 -2.42 17.41 -2.95
N LYS A 128 -3.59 17.89 -2.56
CA LYS A 128 -4.24 19.02 -3.25
C LYS A 128 -3.65 20.36 -2.84
#